data_fb6530178a4a43208da25ccd6b107224
#
_entry.id   fb6530178a4a43208da25ccd6b107224
#
_cell.length_a   1.000
_cell.length_b   1.000
_cell.length_c   1.000
_cell.angle_alpha   90.00
_cell.angle_beta   90.00
_cell.angle_gamma   90.00
#
_symmetry.space_group_name_H-M   'P 1'
#
loop_
_entity.id
_entity.type
_entity.pdbx_description
1 polymer ?
#
loop_
_entity_poly.entity_id
_entity_poly.type
_entity_poly.pdbx_seq_one_letter_code
_entity_poly.pdbx_strand_id
1 'polypeptide(L)'
;KDDYFNAVDKVSLDLYKNEVLAIVGESGCGKSTLATTIMRLHNENLTKSTGEIIFNGKNILDLTEDEMNKIRTKDIGMIFQDPLSSLNPLHRIGKQIEEALIYHTELSAEERQKRVIELLTQVGIPNPERCAKQYPHELSGGMRQRVMIAMAMSCKPSVLIADEPTTALDVTIQAQILDLIKGLQAEMQAGIILITHDLGVVAEMADRVAVLYAGEV
;
A
#
# COMPACT_ATOMS: atom_id res chain seq x y z
N LYS A 1 19.17 -25.50 -16.75
CA LYS A 1 18.32 -24.49 -17.45
C LYS A 1 17.44 -23.92 -16.38
N ASP A 2 17.67 -22.67 -16.02
CA ASP A 2 16.80 -21.93 -15.10
C ASP A 2 15.54 -21.57 -15.89
N ASP A 3 14.48 -22.34 -15.71
CA ASP A 3 13.17 -22.07 -16.32
C ASP A 3 12.50 -20.97 -15.51
N TYR A 4 12.84 -19.70 -15.79
CA TYR A 4 12.12 -18.56 -15.27
C TYR A 4 10.86 -18.30 -16.11
N PHE A 5 9.77 -18.06 -15.44
CA PHE A 5 8.54 -17.53 -16.02
C PHE A 5 8.54 -16.01 -15.88
N ASN A 6 8.32 -15.27 -16.96
CA ASN A 6 8.17 -13.82 -16.91
C ASN A 6 6.77 -13.46 -16.42
N ALA A 7 6.66 -13.10 -15.14
CA ALA A 7 5.39 -12.64 -14.56
C ALA A 7 5.09 -11.18 -14.98
N VAL A 8 6.12 -10.38 -15.23
CA VAL A 8 6.06 -9.01 -15.77
C VAL A 8 7.17 -8.90 -16.81
N ASP A 9 6.86 -8.44 -18.03
CA ASP A 9 7.81 -8.32 -19.11
C ASP A 9 7.79 -6.91 -19.73
N LYS A 10 8.94 -6.25 -19.78
CA LYS A 10 9.19 -4.95 -20.44
C LYS A 10 8.18 -3.85 -20.10
N VAL A 11 7.71 -3.81 -18.87
CA VAL A 11 6.80 -2.77 -18.39
C VAL A 11 7.58 -1.49 -18.11
N SER A 12 7.13 -0.37 -18.70
CA SER A 12 7.65 0.97 -18.44
C SER A 12 6.49 1.90 -18.09
N LEU A 13 6.52 2.48 -16.89
CA LEU A 13 5.48 3.35 -16.38
C LEU A 13 6.10 4.51 -15.61
N ASP A 14 5.48 5.69 -15.71
CA ASP A 14 5.81 6.84 -14.89
C ASP A 14 4.67 7.14 -13.95
N LEU A 15 4.98 7.46 -12.70
CA LEU A 15 4.02 7.98 -11.71
C LEU A 15 4.39 9.41 -11.35
N TYR A 16 3.45 10.32 -11.48
CA TYR A 16 3.65 11.72 -11.16
C TYR A 16 3.11 12.06 -9.76
N LYS A 17 3.64 13.13 -9.19
CA LYS A 17 3.16 13.64 -7.91
C LYS A 17 1.68 14.01 -7.99
N ASN A 18 0.92 13.63 -6.98
CA ASN A 18 -0.52 13.89 -6.87
C ASN A 18 -1.36 13.26 -8.00
N GLU A 19 -0.85 12.22 -8.65
CA GLU A 19 -1.51 11.46 -9.70
C GLU A 19 -2.04 10.14 -9.15
N VAL A 20 -3.16 9.68 -9.67
CA VAL A 20 -3.65 8.29 -9.52
C VAL A 20 -3.45 7.57 -10.84
N LEU A 21 -2.46 6.70 -10.90
CA LEU A 21 -2.23 5.78 -12.01
C LEU A 21 -2.91 4.44 -11.70
N ALA A 22 -3.99 4.13 -12.40
CA ALA A 22 -4.63 2.83 -12.27
C ALA A 22 -3.93 1.80 -13.15
N ILE A 23 -3.66 0.63 -12.59
CA ILE A 23 -3.19 -0.56 -13.31
C ILE A 23 -4.32 -1.58 -13.31
N VAL A 24 -4.85 -1.86 -14.50
CA VAL A 24 -5.97 -2.78 -14.70
C VAL A 24 -5.56 -3.97 -15.55
N GLY A 25 -6.27 -5.08 -15.41
CA GLY A 25 -6.02 -6.29 -16.18
C GLY A 25 -6.68 -7.51 -15.54
N GLU A 26 -6.66 -8.62 -16.25
CA GLU A 26 -7.22 -9.88 -15.77
C GLU A 26 -6.50 -10.39 -14.51
N SER A 27 -7.16 -11.26 -13.76
CA SER A 27 -6.53 -11.94 -12.61
C SER A 27 -5.33 -12.76 -13.08
N GLY A 28 -4.22 -12.66 -12.36
CA GLY A 28 -2.98 -13.39 -12.71
C GLY A 28 -2.12 -12.74 -13.78
N CYS A 29 -2.47 -11.58 -14.35
CA CYS A 29 -1.67 -10.93 -15.40
C CYS A 29 -0.40 -10.21 -14.90
N GLY A 30 -0.08 -10.25 -13.60
CA GLY A 30 1.16 -9.68 -13.05
C GLY A 30 1.02 -8.39 -12.24
N LYS A 31 -0.19 -7.83 -12.03
CA LYS A 31 -0.40 -6.55 -11.32
C LYS A 31 0.18 -6.53 -9.91
N SER A 32 -0.20 -7.49 -9.08
CA SER A 32 0.33 -7.59 -7.71
C SER A 32 1.82 -7.96 -7.69
N THR A 33 2.29 -8.70 -8.71
CA THR A 33 3.72 -8.99 -8.88
C THR A 33 4.49 -7.69 -9.15
N LEU A 34 3.97 -6.80 -9.99
CA LEU A 34 4.58 -5.49 -10.22
C LEU A 34 4.65 -4.66 -8.94
N ALA A 35 3.54 -4.59 -8.18
CA ALA A 35 3.48 -3.89 -6.89
C ALA A 35 4.52 -4.41 -5.89
N THR A 36 4.57 -5.73 -5.71
CA THR A 36 5.52 -6.37 -4.78
C THR A 36 6.96 -6.29 -5.27
N THR A 37 7.19 -6.17 -6.59
CA THR A 37 8.53 -5.90 -7.16
C THR A 37 8.99 -4.48 -6.80
N ILE A 38 8.14 -3.46 -6.90
CA ILE A 38 8.48 -2.09 -6.48
C ILE A 38 8.86 -2.07 -5.00
N MET A 39 8.15 -2.83 -4.16
CA MET A 39 8.43 -2.93 -2.72
C MET A 39 9.57 -3.92 -2.40
N ARG A 40 10.12 -4.64 -3.38
CA ARG A 40 11.11 -5.72 -3.20
C ARG A 40 10.71 -6.72 -2.11
N LEU A 41 9.46 -7.18 -2.17
CA LEU A 41 8.89 -8.15 -1.21
C LEU A 41 8.95 -9.59 -1.72
N HIS A 42 9.56 -9.83 -2.88
CA HIS A 42 9.77 -11.17 -3.41
C HIS A 42 10.96 -11.87 -2.75
N ASN A 43 10.88 -13.20 -2.72
CA ASN A 43 12.02 -14.01 -2.30
C ASN A 43 13.11 -13.96 -3.38
N GLU A 44 14.25 -13.35 -3.07
CA GLU A 44 15.38 -13.16 -4.00
C GLU A 44 15.97 -14.47 -4.53
N ASN A 45 15.77 -15.58 -3.82
CA ASN A 45 16.20 -16.91 -4.28
C ASN A 45 15.28 -17.52 -5.34
N LEU A 46 14.05 -17.01 -5.47
CA LEU A 46 13.01 -17.56 -6.36
C LEU A 46 12.64 -16.59 -7.49
N THR A 47 13.01 -15.32 -7.36
CA THR A 47 12.64 -14.28 -8.30
C THR A 47 13.84 -13.48 -8.76
N LYS A 48 13.82 -13.06 -10.01
CA LYS A 48 14.83 -12.18 -10.59
C LYS A 48 14.13 -10.98 -11.21
N SER A 49 14.50 -9.79 -10.76
CA SER A 49 14.05 -8.52 -11.36
C SER A 49 15.17 -7.92 -12.18
N THR A 50 14.82 -7.41 -13.35
CA THR A 50 15.76 -6.73 -14.28
C THR A 50 15.14 -5.42 -14.76
N GLY A 51 15.94 -4.48 -15.19
CA GLY A 51 15.50 -3.14 -15.56
C GLY A 51 15.78 -2.15 -14.45
N GLU A 52 14.98 -1.10 -14.39
CA GLU A 52 15.18 0.00 -13.43
C GLU A 52 13.85 0.42 -12.80
N ILE A 53 13.87 0.70 -11.51
CA ILE A 53 12.77 1.35 -10.78
C ILE A 53 13.37 2.60 -10.14
N ILE A 54 13.16 3.74 -10.75
CA ILE A 54 13.77 4.99 -10.30
C ILE A 54 12.85 5.70 -9.31
N PHE A 55 13.33 5.90 -8.11
CA PHE A 55 12.67 6.68 -7.06
C PHE A 55 13.64 7.73 -6.52
N ASN A 56 13.26 9.01 -6.59
CA ASN A 56 14.12 10.15 -6.19
C ASN A 56 15.53 10.09 -6.79
N GLY A 57 15.65 9.70 -8.07
CA GLY A 57 16.91 9.63 -8.80
C GLY A 57 17.78 8.41 -8.50
N LYS A 58 17.29 7.45 -7.70
CA LYS A 58 17.99 6.19 -7.38
C LYS A 58 17.21 5.00 -7.90
N ASN A 59 17.92 4.01 -8.44
CA ASN A 59 17.31 2.74 -8.81
C ASN A 59 17.08 1.90 -7.53
N ILE A 60 15.82 1.63 -7.22
CA ILE A 60 15.43 0.84 -6.04
C ILE A 60 15.99 -0.59 -6.10
N LEU A 61 16.16 -1.15 -7.30
CA LEU A 61 16.66 -2.52 -7.47
C LEU A 61 18.12 -2.68 -7.02
N ASP A 62 18.90 -1.59 -7.03
CA ASP A 62 20.32 -1.58 -6.63
C ASP A 62 20.55 -1.29 -5.16
N LEU A 63 19.49 -0.95 -4.40
CA LEU A 63 19.60 -0.63 -2.98
C LEU A 63 19.88 -1.88 -2.15
N THR A 64 20.62 -1.71 -1.07
CA THR A 64 20.74 -2.74 -0.02
C THR A 64 19.41 -2.90 0.72
N GLU A 65 19.23 -4.02 1.43
CA GLU A 65 18.00 -4.24 2.22
C GLU A 65 17.83 -3.17 3.31
N ASP A 66 18.93 -2.74 3.95
CA ASP A 66 18.91 -1.65 4.94
C ASP A 66 18.47 -0.32 4.34
N GLU A 67 18.89 -0.01 3.11
CA GLU A 67 18.45 1.19 2.40
C GLU A 67 16.98 1.08 1.99
N MET A 68 16.55 -0.11 1.53
CA MET A 68 15.16 -0.35 1.17
C MET A 68 14.22 -0.27 2.38
N ASN A 69 14.65 -0.76 3.54
CA ASN A 69 13.89 -0.65 4.79
C ASN A 69 13.68 0.81 5.24
N LYS A 70 14.60 1.72 4.88
CA LYS A 70 14.41 3.16 5.13
C LYS A 70 13.36 3.80 4.23
N ILE A 71 13.07 3.22 3.06
CA ILE A 71 12.11 3.72 2.08
C ILE A 71 10.72 3.14 2.33
N ARG A 72 10.64 1.84 2.67
CA ARG A 72 9.38 1.15 2.93
C ARG A 72 8.62 1.86 4.05
N THR A 73 7.35 2.08 3.87
CA THR A 73 6.41 2.80 4.75
C THR A 73 6.72 4.29 4.91
N LYS A 74 7.99 4.70 4.92
CA LYS A 74 8.37 6.10 5.06
C LYS A 74 8.09 6.91 3.79
N ASP A 75 8.59 6.43 2.67
CA ASP A 75 8.53 7.12 1.37
C ASP A 75 7.55 6.44 0.41
N ILE A 76 7.44 5.11 0.49
CA ILE A 76 6.51 4.29 -0.30
C ILE A 76 5.68 3.45 0.66
N GLY A 77 4.38 3.76 0.76
CA GLY A 77 3.40 2.98 1.50
C GLY A 77 2.74 1.92 0.61
N MET A 78 2.26 0.83 1.20
CA MET A 78 1.50 -0.20 0.48
C MET A 78 0.28 -0.64 1.26
N ILE A 79 -0.87 -0.65 0.57
CA ILE A 79 -2.12 -1.26 1.01
C ILE A 79 -2.25 -2.59 0.26
N PHE A 80 -2.25 -3.69 1.01
CA PHE A 80 -2.34 -5.03 0.46
C PHE A 80 -3.80 -5.44 0.20
N GLN A 81 -3.99 -6.41 -0.68
CA GLN A 81 -5.31 -6.92 -1.05
C GLN A 81 -6.07 -7.53 0.13
N ASP A 82 -5.39 -8.26 1.01
CA ASP A 82 -6.02 -8.93 2.16
C ASP A 82 -5.50 -8.38 3.49
N PRO A 83 -6.36 -7.64 4.23
CA PRO A 83 -6.00 -7.14 5.55
C PRO A 83 -5.75 -8.23 6.59
N LEU A 84 -6.32 -9.44 6.42
CA LEU A 84 -6.13 -10.53 7.38
C LEU A 84 -4.72 -11.11 7.31
N SER A 85 -4.17 -11.22 6.11
CA SER A 85 -2.80 -11.70 5.93
C SER A 85 -1.74 -10.64 6.25
N SER A 86 -2.11 -9.35 6.16
CA SER A 86 -1.19 -8.23 6.36
C SER A 86 -1.08 -7.79 7.82
N LEU A 87 -2.14 -8.00 8.62
CA LEU A 87 -2.16 -7.66 10.04
C LEU A 87 -1.69 -8.86 10.88
N ASN A 88 -0.74 -8.64 11.78
CA ASN A 88 -0.29 -9.67 12.71
C ASN A 88 -1.40 -9.98 13.74
N PRO A 89 -1.97 -11.21 13.76
CA PRO A 89 -3.08 -11.55 14.64
C PRO A 89 -2.71 -11.56 16.13
N LEU A 90 -1.42 -11.63 16.45
CA LEU A 90 -0.91 -11.69 17.82
C LEU A 90 -0.59 -10.32 18.41
N HIS A 91 -0.60 -9.27 17.61
CA HIS A 91 -0.30 -7.91 18.04
C HIS A 91 -1.54 -7.03 18.03
N ARG A 92 -1.64 -6.13 19.02
CA ARG A 92 -2.70 -5.13 19.08
C ARG A 92 -2.54 -4.11 17.95
N ILE A 93 -3.65 -3.58 17.48
CA ILE A 93 -3.69 -2.60 16.37
C ILE A 93 -2.77 -1.40 16.61
N GLY A 94 -2.85 -0.79 17.79
CA GLY A 94 -2.02 0.37 18.12
C GLY A 94 -0.52 0.08 18.04
N LYS A 95 -0.11 -1.14 18.44
CA LYS A 95 1.30 -1.55 18.35
C LYS A 95 1.79 -1.71 16.92
N GLN A 96 0.96 -2.24 16.04
CA GLN A 96 1.30 -2.43 14.63
C GLN A 96 1.45 -1.08 13.91
N ILE A 97 0.57 -0.11 14.21
CA ILE A 97 0.69 1.26 13.65
C ILE A 97 1.92 1.96 14.23
N GLU A 98 2.16 1.81 15.55
CA GLU A 98 3.30 2.42 16.25
C GLU A 98 4.65 1.94 15.70
N GLU A 99 4.73 0.69 15.23
CA GLU A 99 5.97 0.07 14.75
C GLU A 99 6.62 0.89 13.63
N ALA A 100 5.86 1.32 12.64
CA ALA A 100 6.35 2.20 11.58
C ALA A 100 6.89 3.54 12.12
N LEU A 101 6.21 4.11 13.11
CA LEU A 101 6.62 5.37 13.73
C LEU A 101 7.92 5.21 14.54
N ILE A 102 8.13 4.04 15.17
CA ILE A 102 9.38 3.73 15.90
C ILE A 102 10.57 3.73 14.96
N TYR A 103 10.43 3.10 13.79
CA TYR A 103 11.55 2.95 12.84
C TYR A 103 11.84 4.20 12.01
N HIS A 104 10.83 5.05 11.77
CA HIS A 104 10.93 6.11 10.77
C HIS A 104 10.80 7.53 11.33
N THR A 105 10.57 7.69 12.64
CA THR A 105 10.42 9.02 13.26
C THR A 105 11.21 9.15 14.55
N GLU A 106 11.51 10.40 14.94
CA GLU A 106 12.15 10.73 16.22
C GLU A 106 11.13 10.98 17.35
N LEU A 107 9.86 10.60 17.16
CA LEU A 107 8.81 10.82 18.14
C LEU A 107 9.06 10.06 19.44
N SER A 108 8.82 10.69 20.57
CA SER A 108 8.79 10.04 21.88
C SER A 108 7.66 8.98 21.96
N ALA A 109 7.71 8.09 22.94
CA ALA A 109 6.66 7.07 23.11
C ALA A 109 5.26 7.70 23.29
N GLU A 110 5.17 8.80 24.00
CA GLU A 110 3.91 9.52 24.23
C GLU A 110 3.39 10.17 22.94
N GLU A 111 4.25 10.82 22.17
CA GLU A 111 3.91 11.40 20.87
C GLU A 111 3.48 10.32 19.86
N ARG A 112 4.15 9.15 19.83
CA ARG A 112 3.74 8.03 18.98
C ARG A 112 2.35 7.52 19.33
N GLN A 113 2.05 7.34 20.63
CA GLN A 113 0.71 6.92 21.07
C GLN A 113 -0.36 7.92 20.64
N LYS A 114 -0.10 9.22 20.81
CA LYS A 114 -1.00 10.27 20.32
C LYS A 114 -1.18 10.19 18.81
N ARG A 115 -0.09 10.03 18.07
CA ARG A 115 -0.13 9.91 16.60
C ARG A 115 -0.91 8.68 16.12
N VAL A 116 -0.81 7.55 16.82
CA VAL A 116 -1.62 6.35 16.54
C VAL A 116 -3.12 6.66 16.64
N ILE A 117 -3.55 7.36 17.70
CA ILE A 117 -4.95 7.74 17.86
C ILE A 117 -5.41 8.73 16.79
N GLU A 118 -4.57 9.70 16.43
CA GLU A 118 -4.83 10.62 15.33
C GLU A 118 -5.02 9.88 13.99
N LEU A 119 -4.13 8.92 13.67
CA LEU A 119 -4.22 8.12 12.45
C LEU A 119 -5.51 7.30 12.40
N LEU A 120 -5.87 6.63 13.48
CA LEU A 120 -7.11 5.86 13.58
C LEU A 120 -8.35 6.78 13.44
N THR A 121 -8.29 7.98 13.99
CA THR A 121 -9.36 8.99 13.84
C THR A 121 -9.46 9.46 12.39
N GLN A 122 -8.31 9.74 11.75
CA GLN A 122 -8.21 10.22 10.37
C GLN A 122 -8.79 9.21 9.36
N VAL A 123 -8.60 7.91 9.60
CA VAL A 123 -9.21 6.86 8.77
C VAL A 123 -10.65 6.52 9.17
N GLY A 124 -11.25 7.28 10.08
CA GLY A 124 -12.66 7.15 10.45
C GLY A 124 -12.98 5.92 11.31
N ILE A 125 -12.05 5.49 12.16
CA ILE A 125 -12.31 4.43 13.15
C ILE A 125 -13.14 5.01 14.30
N PRO A 126 -14.32 4.43 14.62
CA PRO A 126 -15.07 4.80 15.82
C PRO A 126 -14.32 4.32 17.08
N ASN A 127 -14.23 5.18 18.10
CA ASN A 127 -13.53 4.90 19.36
C ASN A 127 -12.07 4.44 19.16
N PRO A 128 -11.18 5.30 18.62
CA PRO A 128 -9.82 4.95 18.24
C PRO A 128 -8.98 4.43 19.41
N GLU A 129 -9.17 4.95 20.63
CA GLU A 129 -8.47 4.49 21.83
C GLU A 129 -8.82 3.04 22.19
N ARG A 130 -10.08 2.63 21.98
CA ARG A 130 -10.52 1.25 22.16
C ARG A 130 -9.93 0.38 21.04
N CYS A 131 -10.04 0.82 19.80
CA CYS A 131 -9.54 0.09 18.64
C CYS A 131 -8.02 -0.17 18.74
N ALA A 132 -7.24 0.81 19.21
CA ALA A 132 -5.79 0.65 19.38
C ALA A 132 -5.42 -0.50 20.35
N LYS A 133 -6.32 -0.86 21.28
CA LYS A 133 -6.12 -1.94 22.26
C LYS A 133 -6.64 -3.30 21.77
N GLN A 134 -7.38 -3.34 20.67
CA GLN A 134 -7.96 -4.55 20.11
C GLN A 134 -6.96 -5.29 19.22
N TYR A 135 -7.26 -6.56 18.97
CA TYR A 135 -6.55 -7.40 18.00
C TYR A 135 -7.29 -7.42 16.65
N PRO A 136 -6.63 -7.77 15.55
CA PRO A 136 -7.25 -7.80 14.22
C PRO A 136 -8.54 -8.63 14.13
N HIS A 137 -8.62 -9.76 14.82
CA HIS A 137 -9.78 -10.63 14.80
C HIS A 137 -11.03 -10.04 15.50
N GLU A 138 -10.85 -9.00 16.33
CA GLU A 138 -11.95 -8.30 16.99
C GLU A 138 -12.57 -7.20 16.11
N LEU A 139 -12.00 -6.93 14.91
CA LEU A 139 -12.43 -5.89 13.99
C LEU A 139 -13.23 -6.44 12.82
N SER A 140 -14.19 -5.65 12.31
CA SER A 140 -14.85 -5.93 11.03
C SER A 140 -13.88 -5.82 9.84
N GLY A 141 -14.27 -6.36 8.68
CA GLY A 141 -13.46 -6.26 7.45
C GLY A 141 -13.14 -4.80 7.08
N GLY A 142 -14.13 -3.93 7.07
CA GLY A 142 -13.94 -2.51 6.80
C GLY A 142 -13.06 -1.79 7.82
N MET A 143 -13.14 -2.16 9.11
CA MET A 143 -12.25 -1.60 10.14
C MET A 143 -10.80 -2.07 9.93
N ARG A 144 -10.58 -3.34 9.60
CA ARG A 144 -9.23 -3.87 9.29
C ARG A 144 -8.63 -3.15 8.09
N GLN A 145 -9.44 -2.91 7.05
CA GLN A 145 -9.01 -2.16 5.87
C GLN A 145 -8.58 -0.72 6.24
N ARG A 146 -9.38 -0.01 7.04
CA ARG A 146 -9.04 1.33 7.54
C ARG A 146 -7.76 1.34 8.37
N VAL A 147 -7.55 0.34 9.21
CA VAL A 147 -6.30 0.17 9.98
C VAL A 147 -5.10 -0.04 9.05
N MET A 148 -5.22 -0.88 8.03
CA MET A 148 -4.16 -1.10 7.05
C MET A 148 -3.82 0.19 6.28
N ILE A 149 -4.82 0.98 5.92
CA ILE A 149 -4.62 2.31 5.33
C ILE A 149 -3.87 3.23 6.31
N ALA A 150 -4.28 3.27 7.59
CA ALA A 150 -3.58 4.06 8.62
C ALA A 150 -2.11 3.66 8.75
N MET A 151 -1.79 2.36 8.70
CA MET A 151 -0.42 1.86 8.72
C MET A 151 0.37 2.31 7.49
N ALA A 152 -0.17 2.12 6.28
CA ALA A 152 0.48 2.47 5.03
C ALA A 152 0.79 3.98 4.94
N MET A 153 -0.01 4.81 5.59
CA MET A 153 0.05 6.27 5.54
C MET A 153 0.66 6.90 6.80
N SER A 154 1.09 6.11 7.77
CA SER A 154 1.56 6.58 9.08
C SER A 154 2.71 7.57 9.01
N CYS A 155 3.63 7.37 8.06
CA CYS A 155 4.80 8.22 7.83
C CYS A 155 4.61 9.26 6.71
N LYS A 156 3.39 9.45 6.19
CA LYS A 156 3.06 10.36 5.09
C LYS A 156 3.90 10.10 3.83
N PRO A 157 3.82 8.90 3.25
CA PRO A 157 4.63 8.56 2.08
C PRO A 157 4.31 9.44 0.88
N SER A 158 5.28 9.63 0.00
CA SER A 158 5.11 10.36 -1.26
C SER A 158 4.53 9.48 -2.37
N VAL A 159 4.60 8.15 -2.21
CA VAL A 159 4.00 7.17 -3.10
C VAL A 159 3.18 6.18 -2.27
N LEU A 160 1.98 5.87 -2.73
CA LEU A 160 1.12 4.84 -2.17
C LEU A 160 0.78 3.81 -3.25
N ILE A 161 1.04 2.54 -2.96
CA ILE A 161 0.59 1.42 -3.79
C ILE A 161 -0.64 0.83 -3.13
N ALA A 162 -1.78 0.81 -3.82
CA ALA A 162 -3.01 0.22 -3.35
C ALA A 162 -3.36 -0.98 -4.22
N ASP A 163 -3.11 -2.18 -3.70
CA ASP A 163 -3.36 -3.44 -4.41
C ASP A 163 -4.75 -3.96 -4.03
N GLU A 164 -5.71 -3.77 -4.93
CA GLU A 164 -7.11 -4.16 -4.77
C GLU A 164 -7.72 -3.75 -3.40
N PRO A 165 -7.65 -2.46 -3.02
CA PRO A 165 -7.90 -2.01 -1.65
C PRO A 165 -9.35 -2.17 -1.18
N THR A 166 -10.26 -2.54 -2.06
CA THR A 166 -11.69 -2.70 -1.77
C THR A 166 -12.23 -4.11 -2.04
N THR A 167 -11.36 -5.04 -2.41
CA THR A 167 -11.76 -6.44 -2.65
C THR A 167 -12.37 -7.06 -1.40
N ALA A 168 -13.45 -7.82 -1.56
CA ALA A 168 -14.24 -8.45 -0.51
C ALA A 168 -14.96 -7.49 0.46
N LEU A 169 -15.12 -6.21 0.12
CA LEU A 169 -15.95 -5.26 0.84
C LEU A 169 -17.30 -5.08 0.14
N ASP A 170 -18.34 -4.77 0.92
CA ASP A 170 -19.63 -4.35 0.35
C ASP A 170 -19.52 -2.98 -0.33
N VAL A 171 -20.42 -2.71 -1.27
CA VAL A 171 -20.38 -1.52 -2.13
C VAL A 171 -20.35 -0.21 -1.33
N THR A 172 -21.05 -0.15 -0.20
CA THR A 172 -21.09 1.05 0.64
C THR A 172 -19.75 1.30 1.32
N ILE A 173 -19.14 0.25 1.88
CA ILE A 173 -17.83 0.35 2.50
C ILE A 173 -16.74 0.60 1.45
N GLN A 174 -16.86 -0.03 0.26
CA GLN A 174 -15.96 0.24 -0.87
C GLN A 174 -15.90 1.73 -1.21
N ALA A 175 -17.04 2.39 -1.42
CA ALA A 175 -17.09 3.82 -1.70
C ALA A 175 -16.43 4.64 -0.60
N GLN A 176 -16.71 4.34 0.66
CA GLN A 176 -16.09 5.02 1.80
C GLN A 176 -14.55 4.85 1.86
N ILE A 177 -14.03 3.69 1.49
CA ILE A 177 -12.58 3.44 1.44
C ILE A 177 -11.92 4.21 0.30
N LEU A 178 -12.56 4.28 -0.86
CA LEU A 178 -12.04 5.04 -2.01
C LEU A 178 -12.02 6.55 -1.72
N ASP A 179 -13.09 7.09 -1.16
CA ASP A 179 -13.16 8.48 -0.70
C ASP A 179 -12.07 8.80 0.33
N LEU A 180 -11.84 7.88 1.28
CA LEU A 180 -10.78 8.00 2.27
C LEU A 180 -9.40 8.07 1.61
N ILE A 181 -9.08 7.14 0.71
CA ILE A 181 -7.79 7.10 0.00
C ILE A 181 -7.58 8.40 -0.80
N LYS A 182 -8.62 8.87 -1.50
CA LYS A 182 -8.59 10.11 -2.28
C LYS A 182 -8.37 11.35 -1.40
N GLY A 183 -9.06 11.43 -0.27
CA GLY A 183 -8.88 12.52 0.70
C GLY A 183 -7.45 12.56 1.26
N LEU A 184 -6.92 11.41 1.64
CA LEU A 184 -5.56 11.28 2.16
C LEU A 184 -4.50 11.56 1.09
N GLN A 185 -4.72 11.14 -0.16
CA GLN A 185 -3.85 11.48 -1.30
C GLN A 185 -3.74 13.00 -1.47
N ALA A 186 -4.87 13.69 -1.48
CA ALA A 186 -4.90 15.14 -1.64
C ALA A 186 -4.17 15.87 -0.49
N GLU A 187 -4.34 15.40 0.75
CA GLU A 187 -3.65 15.96 1.92
C GLU A 187 -2.12 15.80 1.84
N MET A 188 -1.66 14.63 1.41
CA MET A 188 -0.22 14.32 1.32
C MET A 188 0.40 14.68 -0.02
N GLN A 189 -0.39 14.98 -1.03
CA GLN A 189 0.04 15.13 -2.42
C GLN A 189 0.84 13.91 -2.93
N ALA A 190 0.47 12.72 -2.48
CA ALA A 190 1.11 11.48 -2.88
C ALA A 190 0.70 11.06 -4.30
N GLY A 191 1.63 10.43 -5.03
CA GLY A 191 1.28 9.65 -6.21
C GLY A 191 0.71 8.29 -5.80
N ILE A 192 -0.37 7.83 -6.43
CA ILE A 192 -0.97 6.53 -6.15
C ILE A 192 -0.85 5.60 -7.34
N ILE A 193 -0.36 4.39 -7.11
CA ILE A 193 -0.54 3.25 -8.02
C ILE A 193 -1.73 2.47 -7.50
N LEU A 194 -2.85 2.52 -8.23
CA LEU A 194 -4.09 1.82 -7.89
C LEU A 194 -4.24 0.58 -8.75
N ILE A 195 -4.10 -0.59 -8.15
CA ILE A 195 -4.34 -1.86 -8.82
C ILE A 195 -5.78 -2.28 -8.55
N THR A 196 -6.54 -2.49 -9.60
CA THR A 196 -7.93 -2.95 -9.52
C THR A 196 -8.36 -3.65 -10.81
N HIS A 197 -9.38 -4.50 -10.71
CA HIS A 197 -10.09 -5.07 -11.85
C HIS A 197 -11.48 -4.41 -12.05
N ASP A 198 -11.87 -3.49 -11.17
CA ASP A 198 -13.16 -2.79 -11.20
C ASP A 198 -13.04 -1.48 -11.99
N LEU A 199 -13.65 -1.46 -13.17
CA LEU A 199 -13.67 -0.28 -14.05
C LEU A 199 -14.45 0.90 -13.46
N GLY A 200 -15.41 0.65 -12.56
CA GLY A 200 -16.12 1.69 -11.82
C GLY A 200 -15.18 2.46 -10.90
N VAL A 201 -14.34 1.73 -10.17
CA VAL A 201 -13.29 2.31 -9.32
C VAL A 201 -12.28 3.12 -10.16
N VAL A 202 -11.89 2.60 -11.32
CA VAL A 202 -10.98 3.31 -12.24
C VAL A 202 -11.58 4.62 -12.71
N ALA A 203 -12.86 4.61 -13.15
CA ALA A 203 -13.53 5.80 -13.63
C ALA A 203 -13.68 6.90 -12.56
N GLU A 204 -13.77 6.50 -11.29
CA GLU A 204 -13.93 7.43 -10.17
C GLU A 204 -12.59 8.00 -9.67
N MET A 205 -11.53 7.19 -9.70
CA MET A 205 -10.26 7.48 -9.02
C MET A 205 -9.14 7.90 -9.95
N ALA A 206 -9.05 7.33 -11.15
CA ALA A 206 -7.83 7.37 -11.95
C ALA A 206 -7.69 8.63 -12.80
N ASP A 207 -6.51 9.23 -12.80
CA ASP A 207 -6.10 10.26 -13.75
C ASP A 207 -5.56 9.62 -15.05
N ARG A 208 -4.84 8.49 -14.91
CA ARG A 208 -4.30 7.70 -16.03
C ARG A 208 -4.52 6.21 -15.77
N VAL A 209 -4.60 5.47 -16.86
CA VAL A 209 -4.82 4.02 -16.82
C VAL A 209 -3.76 3.31 -17.65
N ALA A 210 -3.14 2.29 -17.06
CA ALA A 210 -2.30 1.33 -17.72
C ALA A 210 -3.01 -0.03 -17.74
N VAL A 211 -3.12 -0.63 -18.91
CA VAL A 211 -3.72 -1.96 -19.07
C VAL A 211 -2.62 -3.00 -19.11
N LEU A 212 -2.59 -3.89 -18.13
CA LEU A 212 -1.64 -4.99 -18.06
C LEU A 212 -2.29 -6.28 -18.60
N TYR A 213 -1.66 -6.87 -19.60
CA TYR A 213 -2.10 -8.13 -20.18
C TYR A 213 -0.92 -9.09 -20.31
N ALA A 214 -1.01 -10.28 -19.72
CA ALA A 214 0.04 -11.31 -19.76
C ALA A 214 1.44 -10.79 -19.38
N GLY A 215 1.54 -9.87 -18.43
CA GLY A 215 2.81 -9.29 -17.97
C GLY A 215 3.29 -8.08 -18.74
N GLU A 216 2.63 -7.65 -19.80
CA GLU A 216 2.98 -6.48 -20.64
C GLU A 216 1.94 -5.35 -20.49
N VAL A 217 2.35 -4.09 -20.72
CA VAL A 217 1.48 -2.89 -20.72
C VAL A 217 1.18 -2.45 -22.15
#